data_8b984ec3b5e793def1abc1a1538740c9
#
_entry.id   8b984ec3b5e793def1abc1a1538740c9
#
_cell.length_a   1.000
_cell.length_b   1.000
_cell.length_c   1.000
_cell.angle_alpha   90.00
_cell.angle_beta   90.00
_cell.angle_gamma   90.00
#
_symmetry.space_group_name_H-M   'P 1'
#
loop_
_entity.id
_entity.type
_entity.pdbx_description
1 polymer ?
#
loop_
_entity_poly.entity_id
_entity_poly.type
_entity_poly.pdbx_seq_one_letter_code
_entity_poly.pdbx_strand_id
1 'polypeptide(L)'
;MIDDDRIFVVENCVDDQYLLTDQEIEEKLKALENEKVLHVLWLSNFIRSKGYSFVLEMAKAEKERVDAGGEKRFHFDFAGKFFEDSEKDYFESYIKENGLEEYVTYYGIVGGEQKRELLKKCYIFALPTRYPNEGQPISILEAMGNGMFIITTDHAGIPDIVEDGVNGIVIFNEQNKKMIYKEMLYVSVTDLKAICNNNRIICQSHFSEKNYLGKMKEIYNKW
;
A
#
# COMPACT_ATOMS: atom_id res chain seq x y z
N MET A 1 5.23 0.39 38.44
CA MET A 1 5.12 1.50 37.47
C MET A 1 6.49 1.60 36.81
N ILE A 2 6.58 1.56 35.51
CA ILE A 2 7.85 1.75 34.77
C ILE A 2 8.01 3.25 34.62
N ASP A 3 9.21 3.78 34.93
CA ASP A 3 9.48 5.21 34.79
C ASP A 3 9.53 5.58 33.30
N ASP A 4 8.97 6.73 32.92
CA ASP A 4 8.83 7.16 31.52
C ASP A 4 10.19 7.28 30.80
N ASP A 5 11.28 7.56 31.55
CA ASP A 5 12.65 7.62 31.01
C ASP A 5 13.23 6.27 30.58
N ARG A 6 12.51 5.17 30.88
CA ARG A 6 12.85 3.80 30.46
C ARG A 6 11.99 3.25 29.32
N ILE A 7 11.09 4.09 28.76
CA ILE A 7 10.26 3.74 27.63
C ILE A 7 10.82 4.42 26.36
N PHE A 8 11.13 3.63 25.35
CA PHE A 8 11.66 4.12 24.08
C PHE A 8 10.74 3.68 22.94
N VAL A 9 10.41 4.62 22.06
CA VAL A 9 9.65 4.33 20.84
C VAL A 9 10.65 4.18 19.70
N VAL A 10 10.60 3.01 19.04
CA VAL A 10 11.39 2.73 17.84
C VAL A 10 10.42 2.29 16.75
N GLU A 11 10.29 3.10 15.71
CA GLU A 11 9.45 2.79 14.56
C GLU A 11 10.07 1.65 13.76
N ASN A 12 9.23 0.91 13.02
CA ASN A 12 9.66 -0.07 12.05
C ASN A 12 10.51 0.58 10.94
N CYS A 13 11.33 -0.21 10.27
CA CYS A 13 12.06 0.22 9.08
C CYS A 13 11.77 -0.69 7.89
N VAL A 14 12.11 -0.21 6.71
CA VAL A 14 12.09 -0.99 5.47
C VAL A 14 13.40 -1.74 5.34
N ASP A 15 13.33 -2.98 4.88
CA ASP A 15 14.49 -3.75 4.45
C ASP A 15 14.96 -3.22 3.09
N ASP A 16 16.21 -2.76 3.03
CA ASP A 16 16.81 -2.13 1.85
C ASP A 16 16.78 -3.02 0.61
N GLN A 17 16.74 -4.36 0.77
CA GLN A 17 16.64 -5.29 -0.35
C GLN A 17 15.39 -5.11 -1.21
N TYR A 18 14.31 -4.56 -0.63
CA TYR A 18 13.04 -4.30 -1.33
C TYR A 18 12.93 -2.89 -1.90
N LEU A 19 13.90 -2.02 -1.59
CA LEU A 19 13.89 -0.65 -2.10
C LEU A 19 14.45 -0.58 -3.52
N LEU A 20 13.79 0.18 -4.36
CA LEU A 20 14.30 0.61 -5.65
C LEU A 20 15.44 1.61 -5.46
N THR A 21 16.41 1.60 -6.36
CA THR A 21 17.44 2.64 -6.43
C THR A 21 16.83 3.98 -6.82
N ASP A 22 17.54 5.08 -6.59
CA ASP A 22 17.06 6.42 -6.97
C ASP A 22 16.88 6.53 -8.49
N GLN A 23 17.73 5.89 -9.29
CA GLN A 23 17.58 5.81 -10.74
C GLN A 23 16.29 5.08 -11.14
N GLU A 24 16.00 3.93 -10.52
CA GLU A 24 14.77 3.17 -10.81
C GLU A 24 13.51 3.94 -10.40
N ILE A 25 13.56 4.71 -9.31
CA ILE A 25 12.46 5.60 -8.91
C ILE A 25 12.27 6.72 -9.94
N GLU A 26 13.34 7.35 -10.41
CA GLU A 26 13.27 8.37 -11.45
C GLU A 26 12.65 7.82 -12.74
N GLU A 27 13.12 6.66 -13.21
CA GLU A 27 12.57 5.96 -14.36
C GLU A 27 11.09 5.62 -14.19
N LYS A 28 10.71 5.07 -13.01
CA LYS A 28 9.32 4.75 -12.65
C LYS A 28 8.43 5.99 -12.71
N LEU A 29 8.82 7.08 -12.04
CA LEU A 29 8.04 8.31 -12.00
C LEU A 29 7.98 9.02 -13.36
N LYS A 30 8.97 8.84 -14.22
CA LYS A 30 8.93 9.33 -15.61
C LYS A 30 7.97 8.50 -16.46
N ALA A 31 7.98 7.17 -16.31
CA ALA A 31 7.08 6.28 -17.04
C ALA A 31 5.59 6.54 -16.72
N LEU A 32 5.28 6.98 -15.50
CA LEU A 32 3.92 7.31 -15.05
C LEU A 32 3.17 8.26 -15.99
N GLU A 33 3.87 9.18 -16.65
CA GLU A 33 3.26 10.14 -17.58
C GLU A 33 2.62 9.48 -18.82
N ASN A 34 3.07 8.27 -19.16
CA ASN A 34 2.62 7.53 -20.33
C ASN A 34 1.78 6.29 -19.96
N GLU A 35 1.60 6.02 -18.66
CA GLU A 35 0.84 4.86 -18.21
C GLU A 35 -0.66 5.08 -18.42
N LYS A 36 -1.26 4.22 -19.24
CA LYS A 36 -2.72 4.21 -19.46
C LYS A 36 -3.47 3.51 -18.35
N VAL A 37 -2.88 2.45 -17.79
CA VAL A 37 -3.47 1.63 -16.74
C VAL A 37 -2.52 1.60 -15.54
N LEU A 38 -2.95 2.18 -14.44
CA LEU A 38 -2.19 2.20 -13.19
C LEU A 38 -2.45 0.92 -12.39
N HIS A 39 -1.37 0.33 -11.88
CA HIS A 39 -1.43 -0.85 -11.05
C HIS A 39 -1.60 -0.47 -9.58
N VAL A 40 -2.63 -1.06 -8.94
CA VAL A 40 -2.96 -0.92 -7.51
C VAL A 40 -2.58 -2.21 -6.80
N LEU A 41 -1.60 -2.16 -5.92
CA LEU A 41 -1.11 -3.32 -5.17
C LEU A 41 -1.80 -3.42 -3.80
N TRP A 42 -2.34 -4.58 -3.49
CA TRP A 42 -2.65 -5.01 -2.14
C TRP A 42 -1.68 -6.14 -1.74
N LEU A 43 -0.90 -5.96 -0.68
CA LEU A 43 0.13 -6.91 -0.24
C LEU A 43 0.02 -7.14 1.26
N SER A 44 -0.57 -8.26 1.65
CA SER A 44 -0.70 -8.68 3.05
C SER A 44 -1.17 -10.14 3.13
N ASN A 45 -1.30 -10.71 4.34
CA ASN A 45 -2.06 -11.95 4.54
C ASN A 45 -3.56 -11.70 4.31
N PHE A 46 -4.22 -12.60 3.57
CA PHE A 46 -5.66 -12.53 3.32
C PHE A 46 -6.44 -12.86 4.60
N ILE A 47 -6.66 -11.82 5.38
CA ILE A 47 -7.53 -11.76 6.55
C ILE A 47 -8.56 -10.68 6.24
N ARG A 48 -9.86 -10.94 6.42
CA ARG A 48 -10.93 -10.03 6.01
C ARG A 48 -10.73 -8.60 6.49
N SER A 49 -10.34 -8.44 7.74
CA SER A 49 -10.09 -7.12 8.35
C SER A 49 -8.83 -6.40 7.83
N LYS A 50 -7.97 -7.04 7.03
CA LYS A 50 -6.87 -6.40 6.28
C LYS A 50 -7.37 -5.67 5.01
N GLY A 51 -8.66 -5.76 4.70
CA GLY A 51 -9.31 -4.92 3.72
C GLY A 51 -9.17 -5.34 2.26
N TYR A 52 -8.73 -6.57 1.94
CA TYR A 52 -8.65 -7.03 0.55
C TYR A 52 -10.03 -7.00 -0.14
N SER A 53 -11.12 -7.27 0.60
CA SER A 53 -12.47 -7.20 0.08
C SER A 53 -12.88 -5.77 -0.33
N PHE A 54 -12.36 -4.75 0.37
CA PHE A 54 -12.54 -3.35 -0.03
C PHE A 54 -11.89 -3.08 -1.38
N VAL A 55 -10.67 -3.59 -1.59
CA VAL A 55 -9.92 -3.41 -2.85
C VAL A 55 -10.58 -4.18 -4.00
N LEU A 56 -11.17 -5.37 -3.74
CA LEU A 56 -12.00 -6.08 -4.72
C LEU A 56 -13.22 -5.27 -5.15
N GLU A 57 -13.86 -4.54 -4.24
CA GLU A 57 -14.98 -3.66 -4.59
C GLU A 57 -14.53 -2.43 -5.41
N MET A 58 -13.30 -1.95 -5.22
CA MET A 58 -12.72 -0.92 -6.11
C MET A 58 -12.51 -1.49 -7.53
N ALA A 59 -12.04 -2.74 -7.64
CA ALA A 59 -11.91 -3.43 -8.94
C ALA A 59 -13.27 -3.58 -9.64
N LYS A 60 -14.32 -3.93 -8.89
CA LYS A 60 -15.68 -3.98 -9.41
C LYS A 60 -16.17 -2.60 -9.88
N ALA A 61 -15.89 -1.54 -9.13
CA ALA A 61 -16.26 -0.18 -9.52
C ALA A 61 -15.54 0.27 -10.80
N GLU A 62 -14.28 -0.14 -10.99
CA GLU A 62 -13.54 0.09 -12.24
C GLU A 62 -14.22 -0.63 -13.42
N LYS A 63 -14.54 -1.91 -13.26
CA LYS A 63 -15.26 -2.66 -14.28
C LYS A 63 -16.60 -2.03 -14.62
N GLU A 64 -17.45 -1.69 -13.62
CA GLU A 64 -18.74 -1.02 -13.82
C GLU A 64 -18.59 0.28 -14.63
N ARG A 65 -17.52 1.04 -14.38
CA ARG A 65 -17.22 2.28 -15.11
C ARG A 65 -16.81 2.00 -16.56
N VAL A 66 -16.01 0.96 -16.80
CA VAL A 66 -15.58 0.55 -18.14
C VAL A 66 -16.77 0.00 -18.93
N ASP A 67 -17.62 -0.82 -18.32
CA ASP A 67 -18.85 -1.34 -18.94
C ASP A 67 -19.81 -0.21 -19.32
N ALA A 68 -19.77 0.91 -18.60
CA ALA A 68 -20.53 2.13 -18.93
C ALA A 68 -19.85 3.02 -20.00
N GLY A 69 -18.78 2.55 -20.65
CA GLY A 69 -18.09 3.24 -21.75
C GLY A 69 -16.86 4.06 -21.33
N GLY A 70 -16.40 3.96 -20.07
CA GLY A 70 -15.16 4.57 -19.64
C GLY A 70 -13.93 3.77 -20.11
N GLU A 71 -12.78 4.43 -20.22
CA GLU A 71 -11.52 3.76 -20.51
C GLU A 71 -10.94 3.11 -19.24
N LYS A 72 -10.37 1.90 -19.32
CA LYS A 72 -9.72 1.23 -18.19
C LYS A 72 -8.56 2.07 -17.67
N ARG A 73 -8.60 2.41 -16.37
CA ARG A 73 -7.59 3.23 -15.68
C ARG A 73 -6.80 2.44 -14.65
N PHE A 74 -7.39 1.38 -14.08
CA PHE A 74 -6.76 0.63 -12.99
C PHE A 74 -6.76 -0.87 -13.24
N HIS A 75 -5.71 -1.52 -12.74
CA HIS A 75 -5.60 -2.96 -12.58
C HIS A 75 -5.18 -3.25 -11.14
N PHE A 76 -5.74 -4.31 -10.54
CA PHE A 76 -5.58 -4.60 -9.11
C PHE A 76 -4.75 -5.86 -8.92
N ASP A 77 -3.58 -5.71 -8.34
CA ASP A 77 -2.62 -6.77 -8.07
C ASP A 77 -2.71 -7.17 -6.58
N PHE A 78 -2.92 -8.46 -6.33
CA PHE A 78 -3.04 -8.99 -4.97
C PHE A 78 -1.91 -9.98 -4.72
N ALA A 79 -1.24 -9.85 -3.56
CA ALA A 79 -0.20 -10.78 -3.15
C ALA A 79 -0.27 -11.07 -1.64
N GLY A 80 -0.02 -12.33 -1.28
CA GLY A 80 0.00 -12.78 0.10
C GLY A 80 -0.57 -14.19 0.27
N LYS A 81 -0.56 -14.66 1.51
CA LYS A 81 -1.08 -15.97 1.89
C LYS A 81 -2.52 -15.85 2.37
N PHE A 82 -3.39 -16.75 1.91
CA PHE A 82 -4.69 -16.93 2.54
C PHE A 82 -4.51 -17.50 3.95
N PHE A 83 -5.13 -16.85 4.93
CA PHE A 83 -5.05 -17.27 6.31
C PHE A 83 -5.97 -18.46 6.59
N GLU A 84 -7.14 -18.48 5.94
CA GLU A 84 -8.13 -19.55 5.98
C GLU A 84 -8.62 -19.87 4.56
N ASP A 85 -9.05 -21.12 4.34
CA ASP A 85 -9.59 -21.56 3.05
C ASP A 85 -10.86 -20.76 2.67
N SER A 86 -11.69 -20.40 3.64
CA SER A 86 -12.87 -19.55 3.45
C SER A 86 -12.54 -18.17 2.84
N GLU A 87 -11.38 -17.61 3.13
CA GLU A 87 -10.93 -16.34 2.55
C GLU A 87 -10.53 -16.53 1.07
N LYS A 88 -9.94 -17.68 0.75
CA LYS A 88 -9.63 -18.05 -0.65
C LYS A 88 -10.90 -18.25 -1.46
N ASP A 89 -11.84 -19.04 -0.94
CA ASP A 89 -13.12 -19.32 -1.59
C ASP A 89 -13.88 -18.01 -1.86
N TYR A 90 -13.91 -17.12 -0.89
CA TYR A 90 -14.54 -15.81 -1.06
C TYR A 90 -13.84 -14.98 -2.15
N PHE A 91 -12.51 -14.89 -2.13
CA PHE A 91 -11.73 -14.11 -3.10
C PHE A 91 -11.98 -14.61 -4.54
N GLU A 92 -11.86 -15.92 -4.75
CA GLU A 92 -12.04 -16.54 -6.06
C GLU A 92 -13.50 -16.44 -6.56
N SER A 93 -14.47 -16.70 -5.67
CA SER A 93 -15.89 -16.56 -5.99
C SER A 93 -16.26 -15.12 -6.34
N TYR A 94 -15.76 -14.14 -5.57
CA TYR A 94 -16.04 -12.73 -5.82
C TYR A 94 -15.53 -12.27 -7.19
N ILE A 95 -14.32 -12.69 -7.59
CA ILE A 95 -13.74 -12.39 -8.91
C ILE A 95 -14.63 -12.97 -10.00
N LYS A 96 -14.97 -14.25 -9.90
CA LYS A 96 -15.77 -14.98 -10.89
C LYS A 96 -17.18 -14.41 -11.02
N GLU A 97 -17.87 -14.21 -9.91
CA GLU A 97 -19.27 -13.72 -9.89
C GLU A 97 -19.42 -12.29 -10.43
N ASN A 98 -18.36 -11.47 -10.31
CA ASN A 98 -18.35 -10.11 -10.81
C ASN A 98 -17.59 -9.93 -12.14
N GLY A 99 -17.05 -11.00 -12.73
CA GLY A 99 -16.31 -10.98 -14.01
C GLY A 99 -15.06 -10.10 -13.94
N LEU A 100 -14.25 -10.24 -12.88
CA LEU A 100 -13.09 -9.38 -12.61
C LEU A 100 -11.76 -9.98 -13.09
N GLU A 101 -11.76 -11.07 -13.85
CA GLU A 101 -10.56 -11.80 -14.26
C GLU A 101 -9.59 -10.91 -15.06
N GLU A 102 -10.08 -9.94 -15.82
CA GLU A 102 -9.24 -9.00 -16.56
C GLU A 102 -8.80 -7.78 -15.72
N TYR A 103 -9.36 -7.60 -14.52
CA TYR A 103 -9.11 -6.46 -13.63
C TYR A 103 -8.26 -6.82 -12.41
N VAL A 104 -8.15 -8.11 -12.09
CA VAL A 104 -7.51 -8.61 -10.88
C VAL A 104 -6.46 -9.67 -11.24
N THR A 105 -5.28 -9.56 -10.65
CA THR A 105 -4.25 -10.61 -10.70
C THR A 105 -3.86 -11.00 -9.27
N TYR A 106 -3.83 -12.31 -9.01
CA TYR A 106 -3.31 -12.86 -7.75
C TYR A 106 -1.95 -13.53 -7.97
N TYR A 107 -0.95 -13.11 -7.22
CA TYR A 107 0.44 -13.56 -7.34
C TYR A 107 0.84 -14.64 -6.34
N GLY A 108 -0.04 -15.01 -5.41
CA GLY A 108 0.34 -15.91 -4.33
C GLY A 108 1.23 -15.23 -3.29
N ILE A 109 2.04 -16.03 -2.59
CA ILE A 109 3.04 -15.54 -1.64
C ILE A 109 4.24 -15.06 -2.42
N VAL A 110 4.61 -13.79 -2.23
CA VAL A 110 5.75 -13.17 -2.93
C VAL A 110 6.85 -12.79 -1.94
N GLY A 111 8.09 -12.89 -2.38
CA GLY A 111 9.29 -12.47 -1.65
C GLY A 111 10.46 -12.23 -2.60
N GLY A 112 11.57 -11.76 -2.08
CA GLY A 112 12.78 -11.50 -2.88
C GLY A 112 12.50 -10.64 -4.11
N GLU A 113 13.01 -11.03 -5.26
CA GLU A 113 12.89 -10.29 -6.52
C GLU A 113 11.44 -10.13 -6.99
N GLN A 114 10.60 -11.16 -6.82
CA GLN A 114 9.19 -11.08 -7.25
C GLN A 114 8.43 -9.97 -6.50
N LYS A 115 8.68 -9.82 -5.20
CA LYS A 115 8.09 -8.73 -4.40
C LYS A 115 8.61 -7.37 -4.86
N ARG A 116 9.93 -7.28 -5.12
CA ARG A 116 10.57 -6.07 -5.59
C ARG A 116 10.01 -5.62 -6.95
N GLU A 117 9.81 -6.55 -7.88
CA GLU A 117 9.20 -6.27 -9.19
C GLU A 117 7.75 -5.78 -9.07
N LEU A 118 6.96 -6.33 -8.13
CA LEU A 118 5.61 -5.82 -7.87
C LEU A 118 5.64 -4.38 -7.32
N LEU A 119 6.55 -4.08 -6.39
CA LEU A 119 6.73 -2.73 -5.85
C LEU A 119 7.21 -1.74 -6.93
N LYS A 120 8.01 -2.21 -7.91
CA LYS A 120 8.46 -1.44 -9.07
C LYS A 120 7.31 -1.14 -10.02
N LYS A 121 6.50 -2.14 -10.35
CA LYS A 121 5.38 -2.08 -11.29
C LYS A 121 4.25 -1.17 -10.83
N CYS A 122 3.92 -1.20 -9.53
CA CYS A 122 2.71 -0.57 -9.00
C CYS A 122 2.96 0.86 -8.55
N TYR A 123 2.01 1.75 -8.83
CA TYR A 123 2.06 3.16 -8.44
C TYR A 123 1.19 3.49 -7.23
N ILE A 124 0.22 2.64 -6.93
CA ILE A 124 -0.73 2.81 -5.84
C ILE A 124 -0.65 1.58 -4.94
N PHE A 125 -0.62 1.80 -3.65
CA PHE A 125 -0.67 0.75 -2.65
C PHE A 125 -1.93 0.92 -1.81
N ALA A 126 -2.76 -0.11 -1.73
CA ALA A 126 -4.02 -0.09 -1.00
C ALA A 126 -4.01 -1.12 0.13
N LEU A 127 -3.98 -0.67 1.38
CA LEU A 127 -4.14 -1.49 2.57
C LEU A 127 -5.17 -0.85 3.52
N PRO A 128 -6.47 -0.92 3.19
CA PRO A 128 -7.53 -0.36 4.03
C PRO A 128 -7.84 -1.28 5.22
N THR A 129 -6.83 -1.46 6.09
CA THR A 129 -6.87 -2.40 7.21
C THR A 129 -7.64 -1.84 8.40
N ARG A 130 -8.41 -2.70 9.06
CA ARG A 130 -9.01 -2.55 10.40
C ARG A 130 -8.68 -3.78 11.25
N TYR A 131 -7.53 -4.41 10.98
CA TYR A 131 -7.08 -5.59 11.69
C TYR A 131 -6.76 -5.24 13.15
N PRO A 132 -7.38 -5.90 14.15
CA PRO A 132 -7.26 -5.50 15.55
C PRO A 132 -5.82 -5.54 16.11
N ASN A 133 -4.98 -6.41 15.57
CA ASN A 133 -3.57 -6.54 15.98
C ASN A 133 -2.62 -5.82 15.00
N GLU A 134 -3.09 -4.82 14.28
CA GLU A 134 -2.23 -3.98 13.47
C GLU A 134 -1.38 -3.10 14.39
N GLY A 135 -0.13 -2.92 14.01
CA GLY A 135 0.75 -1.92 14.61
C GLY A 135 1.08 -0.86 13.57
N GLN A 136 2.33 -0.84 13.16
CA GLN A 136 2.85 -0.04 12.05
C GLN A 136 3.13 -0.98 10.87
N PRO A 137 2.28 -1.01 9.81
CA PRO A 137 2.42 -1.97 8.71
C PRO A 137 3.68 -1.73 7.89
N ILE A 138 4.60 -2.69 7.91
CA ILE A 138 5.87 -2.62 7.14
C ILE A 138 5.56 -2.50 5.64
N SER A 139 4.51 -3.15 5.14
CA SER A 139 4.14 -3.09 3.72
C SER A 139 3.74 -1.67 3.26
N ILE A 140 3.20 -0.81 4.14
CA ILE A 140 2.99 0.61 3.84
C ILE A 140 4.34 1.33 3.72
N LEU A 141 5.27 1.09 4.64
CA LEU A 141 6.60 1.69 4.59
C LEU A 141 7.37 1.26 3.32
N GLU A 142 7.29 -0.03 2.96
CA GLU A 142 7.86 -0.54 1.71
C GLU A 142 7.26 0.13 0.47
N ALA A 143 5.94 0.32 0.44
CA ALA A 143 5.26 1.01 -0.64
C ALA A 143 5.71 2.49 -0.72
N MET A 144 5.74 3.21 0.41
CA MET A 144 6.24 4.59 0.47
C MET A 144 7.69 4.66 -0.03
N GLY A 145 8.56 3.77 0.46
CA GLY A 145 9.96 3.68 0.06
C GLY A 145 10.18 3.38 -1.42
N ASN A 146 9.19 2.81 -2.10
CA ASN A 146 9.19 2.54 -3.53
C ASN A 146 8.37 3.57 -4.34
N GLY A 147 8.09 4.74 -3.75
CA GLY A 147 7.42 5.84 -4.43
C GLY A 147 6.02 5.46 -4.87
N MET A 148 5.19 4.96 -3.96
CA MET A 148 3.79 4.63 -4.25
C MET A 148 2.86 5.57 -3.50
N PHE A 149 1.71 5.88 -4.11
CA PHE A 149 0.57 6.56 -3.49
C PHE A 149 -0.14 5.60 -2.54
N ILE A 150 -0.51 6.04 -1.35
CA ILE A 150 -1.06 5.17 -0.31
C ILE A 150 -2.57 5.35 -0.20
N ILE A 151 -3.32 4.25 -0.13
CA ILE A 151 -4.72 4.20 0.25
C ILE A 151 -4.83 3.31 1.49
N THR A 152 -5.19 3.90 2.62
CA THR A 152 -5.23 3.18 3.90
C THR A 152 -6.32 3.73 4.81
N THR A 153 -6.31 3.36 6.09
CA THR A 153 -7.26 3.82 7.10
C THR A 153 -6.55 4.54 8.24
N ASP A 154 -7.30 5.24 9.07
CA ASP A 154 -6.87 5.89 10.30
C ASP A 154 -6.72 4.90 11.48
N HIS A 155 -6.29 3.67 11.24
CA HIS A 155 -6.28 2.57 12.20
C HIS A 155 -4.90 2.32 12.81
N ALA A 156 -4.87 2.04 14.13
CA ALA A 156 -3.67 1.69 14.90
C ALA A 156 -2.53 2.71 14.75
N GLY A 157 -1.30 2.29 14.43
CA GLY A 157 -0.13 3.17 14.22
C GLY A 157 -0.01 3.74 12.82
N ILE A 158 -1.03 3.62 11.96
CA ILE A 158 -0.99 4.16 10.60
C ILE A 158 -0.99 5.70 10.57
N PRO A 159 -1.76 6.41 11.42
CA PRO A 159 -1.71 7.88 11.46
C PRO A 159 -0.33 8.47 11.81
N ASP A 160 0.56 7.68 12.40
CA ASP A 160 1.94 8.10 12.69
C ASP A 160 2.84 8.11 11.45
N ILE A 161 2.39 7.47 10.34
CA ILE A 161 3.19 7.30 9.11
C ILE A 161 2.51 7.81 7.85
N VAL A 162 1.19 7.94 7.85
CA VAL A 162 0.40 8.36 6.68
C VAL A 162 -0.56 9.48 7.06
N GLU A 163 -0.43 10.62 6.38
CA GLU A 163 -1.31 11.79 6.50
C GLU A 163 -2.16 11.92 5.23
N ASP A 164 -3.47 12.18 5.42
CA ASP A 164 -4.43 12.36 4.32
C ASP A 164 -4.07 13.54 3.42
N GLY A 165 -4.13 13.34 2.12
CA GLY A 165 -3.77 14.34 1.10
C GLY A 165 -2.25 14.56 0.94
N VAL A 166 -1.41 14.11 1.88
CA VAL A 166 0.06 14.26 1.83
C VAL A 166 0.73 13.00 1.29
N ASN A 167 0.32 11.83 1.78
CA ASN A 167 0.87 10.54 1.37
C ASN A 167 -0.06 9.76 0.45
N GLY A 168 -1.33 10.18 0.36
CA GLY A 168 -2.37 9.52 -0.39
C GLY A 168 -3.75 9.80 0.20
N ILE A 169 -4.62 8.80 0.26
CA ILE A 169 -5.98 8.88 0.81
C ILE A 169 -6.04 8.07 2.10
N VAL A 170 -6.48 8.71 3.19
CA VAL A 170 -6.78 8.05 4.46
C VAL A 170 -8.31 7.92 4.61
N ILE A 171 -8.79 6.71 4.78
CA ILE A 171 -10.21 6.38 4.93
C ILE A 171 -10.59 6.51 6.40
N PHE A 172 -11.35 7.56 6.71
CA PHE A 172 -11.93 7.78 8.04
C PHE A 172 -13.29 7.11 8.13
N ASN A 173 -13.53 6.36 9.21
CA ASN A 173 -14.78 5.64 9.45
C ASN A 173 -15.16 4.69 8.29
N GLU A 174 -16.47 4.39 8.16
CA GLU A 174 -17.00 3.56 7.07
C GLU A 174 -17.35 4.40 5.82
N GLN A 175 -16.36 5.13 5.29
CA GLN A 175 -16.56 5.84 4.03
C GLN A 175 -16.95 4.86 2.91
N ASN A 176 -17.83 5.32 2.04
CA ASN A 176 -18.31 4.52 0.92
C ASN A 176 -17.15 4.22 -0.05
N LYS A 177 -16.88 2.94 -0.29
CA LYS A 177 -15.81 2.45 -1.17
C LYS A 177 -15.85 3.06 -2.57
N LYS A 178 -17.05 3.34 -3.11
CA LYS A 178 -17.24 4.05 -4.39
C LYS A 178 -16.74 5.50 -4.33
N MET A 179 -16.74 6.11 -3.15
CA MET A 179 -16.25 7.47 -2.95
C MET A 179 -14.73 7.49 -3.02
N ILE A 180 -14.06 6.59 -2.30
CA ILE A 180 -12.61 6.43 -2.35
C ILE A 180 -12.12 6.09 -3.76
N TYR A 181 -12.81 5.18 -4.45
CA TYR A 181 -12.51 4.89 -5.85
C TYR A 181 -12.64 6.15 -6.74
N LYS A 182 -13.67 6.98 -6.54
CA LYS A 182 -13.81 8.25 -7.28
C LYS A 182 -12.70 9.23 -6.95
N GLU A 183 -12.33 9.40 -5.68
CA GLU A 183 -11.21 10.25 -5.28
C GLU A 183 -9.92 9.81 -5.99
N MET A 184 -9.62 8.51 -6.01
CA MET A 184 -8.50 7.95 -6.74
C MET A 184 -8.53 8.27 -8.24
N LEU A 185 -9.72 8.26 -8.87
CA LEU A 185 -9.88 8.61 -10.29
C LEU A 185 -9.53 10.08 -10.60
N TYR A 186 -9.74 10.99 -9.64
CA TYR A 186 -9.51 12.42 -9.81
C TYR A 186 -8.09 12.86 -9.49
N VAL A 187 -7.26 11.98 -8.91
CA VAL A 187 -5.84 12.30 -8.68
C VAL A 187 -5.17 12.53 -10.05
N SER A 188 -4.65 13.72 -10.26
CA SER A 188 -3.91 14.04 -11.48
C SER A 188 -2.57 13.30 -11.52
N VAL A 189 -2.02 13.08 -12.72
CA VAL A 189 -0.68 12.47 -12.86
C VAL A 189 0.38 13.31 -12.14
N THR A 190 0.24 14.64 -12.18
CA THR A 190 1.15 15.57 -11.50
C THR A 190 1.10 15.41 -9.99
N ASP A 191 -0.10 15.36 -9.39
CA ASP A 191 -0.26 15.18 -7.96
C ASP A 191 0.19 13.77 -7.53
N LEU A 192 -0.17 12.76 -8.30
CA LEU A 192 0.28 11.38 -8.06
C LEU A 192 1.81 11.30 -8.02
N LYS A 193 2.49 11.89 -9.01
CA LYS A 193 3.95 11.93 -9.09
C LYS A 193 4.58 12.67 -7.91
N ALA A 194 4.01 13.82 -7.53
CA ALA A 194 4.47 14.61 -6.39
C ALA A 194 4.35 13.84 -5.08
N ILE A 195 3.20 13.20 -4.82
CA ILE A 195 2.94 12.38 -3.63
C ILE A 195 3.88 11.16 -3.60
N CYS A 196 4.03 10.44 -4.71
CA CYS A 196 4.94 9.30 -4.82
C CYS A 196 6.39 9.67 -4.48
N ASN A 197 6.88 10.79 -5.02
CA ASN A 197 8.22 11.29 -4.72
C ASN A 197 8.36 11.71 -3.24
N ASN A 198 7.36 12.40 -2.69
CA ASN A 198 7.33 12.77 -1.28
C ASN A 198 7.37 11.54 -0.36
N ASN A 199 6.59 10.50 -0.65
CA ASN A 199 6.58 9.25 0.10
C ASN A 199 7.96 8.59 0.12
N ARG A 200 8.67 8.57 -1.02
CA ARG A 200 10.06 8.10 -1.09
C ARG A 200 10.96 8.86 -0.14
N ILE A 201 10.91 10.19 -0.16
CA ILE A 201 11.76 11.07 0.67
C ILE A 201 11.46 10.84 2.16
N ILE A 202 10.20 10.77 2.54
CA ILE A 202 9.77 10.52 3.94
C ILE A 202 10.30 9.16 4.40
N CYS A 203 10.13 8.10 3.61
CA CYS A 203 10.58 6.77 3.96
C CYS A 203 12.11 6.72 4.15
N GLN A 204 12.87 7.30 3.23
CA GLN A 204 14.34 7.35 3.34
C GLN A 204 14.82 8.13 4.57
N SER A 205 14.15 9.24 4.90
CA SER A 205 14.55 10.11 6.01
C SER A 205 14.16 9.58 7.38
N HIS A 206 13.06 8.83 7.50
CA HIS A 206 12.53 8.40 8.80
C HIS A 206 12.57 6.89 9.02
N PHE A 207 12.31 6.08 7.99
CA PHE A 207 12.06 4.64 8.12
C PHE A 207 13.16 3.78 7.48
N SER A 208 14.36 4.30 7.28
CA SER A 208 15.50 3.54 6.78
C SER A 208 16.10 2.63 7.87
N GLU A 209 16.69 1.51 7.45
CA GLU A 209 17.42 0.60 8.36
C GLU A 209 18.51 1.34 9.14
N LYS A 210 19.19 2.29 8.50
CA LYS A 210 20.20 3.13 9.14
C LYS A 210 19.65 3.91 10.35
N ASN A 211 18.46 4.51 10.19
CA ASN A 211 17.81 5.27 11.28
C ASN A 211 17.36 4.34 12.40
N TYR A 212 16.77 3.19 12.07
CA TYR A 212 16.41 2.17 13.04
C TYR A 212 17.60 1.72 13.87
N LEU A 213 18.70 1.32 13.21
CA LEU A 213 19.93 0.89 13.90
C LEU A 213 20.57 2.02 14.71
N GLY A 214 20.47 3.27 14.25
CA GLY A 214 20.91 4.45 14.99
C GLY A 214 20.17 4.59 16.32
N LYS A 215 18.83 4.59 16.30
CA LYS A 215 17.97 4.64 17.50
C LYS A 215 18.27 3.46 18.46
N MET A 216 18.41 2.25 17.92
CA MET A 216 18.75 1.08 18.74
C MET A 216 20.09 1.23 19.46
N LYS A 217 21.13 1.73 18.76
CA LYS A 217 22.45 2.00 19.37
C LYS A 217 22.37 3.05 20.47
N GLU A 218 21.61 4.11 20.28
CA GLU A 218 21.40 5.16 21.31
C GLU A 218 20.75 4.57 22.58
N ILE A 219 19.76 3.68 22.42
CA ILE A 219 19.13 2.99 23.54
C ILE A 219 20.13 2.10 24.28
N TYR A 220 20.88 1.27 23.56
CA TYR A 220 21.88 0.39 24.17
C TYR A 220 23.00 1.15 24.90
N ASN A 221 23.39 2.32 24.41
CA ASN A 221 24.42 3.13 25.04
C ASN A 221 23.97 3.87 26.32
N LYS A 222 22.66 3.89 26.60
CA LYS A 222 22.11 4.46 27.84
C LYS A 222 22.14 3.49 29.03
N TRP A 223 22.46 2.21 28.78
CA TRP A 223 22.54 1.13 29.78
C TRP A 223 23.97 0.57 29.90
#